data_cfdf196b369ea68ebc5c1847dc2cb00b
#
_entry.id   cfdf196b369ea68ebc5c1847dc2cb00b
#
_cell.length_a   1.000
_cell.length_b   1.000
_cell.length_c   1.000
_cell.angle_alpha   90.00
_cell.angle_beta   90.00
_cell.angle_gamma   90.00
#
_symmetry.space_group_name_H-M   'P 1'
#
loop_
_entity.id
_entity.type
_entity.pdbx_description
1 polymer ?
#
loop_
_entity_poly.entity_id
_entity_poly.type
_entity_poly.pdbx_seq_one_letter_code
_entity_poly.pdbx_strand_id
1 'polypeptide(L)'
;MAKILHTQGMSRCIGCYTCMMVCAGVNRHDHSIGKSAIRIKTSGGMEGKFIANVCVACRDERPCMEVCPSGALTAREGGGVVLHNDLCISCRRCGDGCPVGAVFFAEDEFLPIICCHCGMCAVYCPHECLQMEEVNFIGGASARNQHLQKEAVRHA
;
A
#
# COMPACT_ATOMS: atom_id res chain seq x y z
N MET A 1 -15.73 5.73 -10.14
CA MET A 1 -15.62 4.79 -9.00
C MET A 1 -14.15 4.55 -8.73
N ALA A 2 -13.73 4.81 -7.51
CA ALA A 2 -12.32 4.63 -7.14
C ALA A 2 -12.08 3.17 -6.73
N LYS A 3 -10.92 2.64 -7.13
CA LYS A 3 -10.51 1.26 -6.78
C LYS A 3 -9.40 1.31 -5.73
N ILE A 4 -9.45 0.41 -4.77
CA ILE A 4 -8.39 0.21 -3.79
C ILE A 4 -7.90 -1.23 -3.78
N LEU A 5 -6.62 -1.40 -3.47
CA LEU A 5 -5.98 -2.71 -3.38
C LEU A 5 -6.22 -3.33 -2.01
N HIS A 6 -6.68 -4.58 -1.98
CA HIS A 6 -6.84 -5.39 -0.78
C HIS A 6 -5.91 -6.60 -0.78
N THR A 7 -5.51 -7.02 0.41
CA THR A 7 -4.54 -8.11 0.66
C THR A 7 -5.17 -9.27 1.42
N GLN A 8 -6.46 -9.54 1.22
CA GLN A 8 -7.22 -10.54 1.97
C GLN A 8 -6.82 -11.99 1.68
N GLY A 9 -6.25 -12.25 0.48
CA GLY A 9 -5.86 -13.58 0.04
C GLY A 9 -4.46 -14.02 0.44
N MET A 10 -3.78 -13.35 1.37
CA MET A 10 -2.36 -13.60 1.68
C MET A 10 -2.08 -14.98 2.26
N SER A 11 -3.08 -15.70 2.76
CA SER A 11 -2.93 -17.11 3.18
C SER A 11 -2.53 -18.06 2.03
N ARG A 12 -2.78 -17.67 0.78
CA ARG A 12 -2.40 -18.41 -0.44
C ARG A 12 -1.07 -17.97 -1.01
N CYS A 13 -0.42 -16.96 -0.42
CA CYS A 13 0.83 -16.41 -0.94
C CYS A 13 1.98 -17.38 -0.73
N ILE A 14 2.72 -17.65 -1.79
CA ILE A 14 3.92 -18.50 -1.77
C ILE A 14 5.23 -17.70 -1.83
N GLY A 15 5.15 -16.37 -1.79
CA GLY A 15 6.35 -15.51 -1.85
C GLY A 15 7.02 -15.47 -3.22
N CYS A 16 6.30 -15.60 -4.31
CA CYS A 16 6.89 -15.57 -5.67
C CYS A 16 7.38 -14.16 -6.11
N TYR A 17 7.05 -13.11 -5.38
CA TYR A 17 7.43 -11.71 -5.61
C TYR A 17 7.01 -11.12 -6.97
N THR A 18 6.22 -11.79 -7.78
CA THR A 18 5.71 -11.29 -9.07
C THR A 18 5.00 -9.94 -8.93
N CYS A 19 4.20 -9.77 -7.88
CA CYS A 19 3.52 -8.51 -7.57
C CYS A 19 4.50 -7.33 -7.33
N MET A 20 5.65 -7.60 -6.71
CA MET A 20 6.69 -6.57 -6.50
C MET A 20 7.39 -6.21 -7.80
N MET A 21 7.75 -7.20 -8.62
CA MET A 21 8.40 -6.98 -9.93
C MET A 21 7.49 -6.17 -10.87
N VAL A 22 6.22 -6.57 -10.97
CA VAL A 22 5.24 -5.87 -11.81
C VAL A 22 5.00 -4.45 -11.30
N CYS A 23 4.92 -4.25 -9.99
CA CYS A 23 4.73 -2.92 -9.39
C CYS A 23 5.92 -1.99 -9.72
N ALA A 24 7.15 -2.47 -9.60
CA ALA A 24 8.34 -1.69 -9.96
C ALA A 24 8.38 -1.40 -11.46
N GLY A 25 8.11 -2.38 -12.32
CA GLY A 25 8.11 -2.24 -13.77
C GLY A 25 7.10 -1.20 -14.26
N VAL A 26 5.87 -1.24 -13.75
CA VAL A 26 4.80 -0.32 -14.17
C VAL A 26 4.97 1.10 -13.63
N ASN A 27 5.38 1.25 -12.37
CA ASN A 27 5.40 2.56 -11.71
C ASN A 27 6.75 3.25 -11.76
N ARG A 28 7.84 2.53 -11.99
CA ARG A 28 9.21 3.08 -11.99
C ARG A 28 10.01 2.72 -13.23
N HIS A 29 9.43 1.94 -14.16
CA HIS A 29 10.13 1.42 -15.34
C HIS A 29 11.44 0.70 -14.97
N ASP A 30 11.44 0.03 -13.82
CA ASP A 30 12.58 -0.67 -13.23
C ASP A 30 12.17 -2.07 -12.81
N HIS A 31 13.07 -3.04 -12.90
CA HIS A 31 12.79 -4.42 -12.50
C HIS A 31 13.29 -4.75 -11.08
N SER A 32 13.83 -3.77 -10.36
CA SER A 32 14.26 -3.94 -8.98
C SER A 32 13.05 -4.02 -8.04
N ILE A 33 12.93 -5.13 -7.32
CA ILE A 33 11.90 -5.30 -6.28
C ILE A 33 12.02 -4.24 -5.18
N GLY A 34 13.21 -3.65 -5.02
CA GLY A 34 13.48 -2.53 -4.13
C GLY A 34 12.69 -1.26 -4.46
N LYS A 35 12.22 -1.10 -5.71
CA LYS A 35 11.44 0.05 -6.20
C LYS A 35 9.94 -0.20 -6.23
N SER A 36 9.48 -1.27 -5.63
CA SER A 36 8.06 -1.61 -5.53
C SER A 36 7.35 -0.84 -4.41
N ALA A 37 6.11 -0.42 -4.67
CA ALA A 37 5.22 0.19 -3.67
C ALA A 37 4.42 -0.85 -2.86
N ILE A 38 4.63 -2.14 -3.12
CA ILE A 38 4.14 -3.26 -2.31
C ILE A 38 5.35 -4.08 -1.88
N ARG A 39 5.40 -4.46 -0.61
CA ARG A 39 6.48 -5.29 -0.06
C ARG A 39 5.90 -6.58 0.50
N ILE A 40 6.34 -7.70 -0.05
CA ILE A 40 6.01 -9.02 0.51
C ILE A 40 7.12 -9.38 1.49
N LYS A 41 6.71 -9.69 2.72
CA LYS A 41 7.61 -10.10 3.80
C LYS A 41 7.13 -11.41 4.38
N THR A 42 8.05 -12.25 4.86
CA THR A 42 7.69 -13.38 5.69
C THR A 42 7.26 -12.90 7.06
N SER A 43 6.20 -13.49 7.61
CA SER A 43 5.75 -13.21 8.97
C SER A 43 6.61 -13.88 10.06
N GLY A 44 7.63 -14.62 9.62
CA GLY A 44 8.49 -15.41 10.50
C GLY A 44 7.93 -16.79 10.82
N GLY A 45 8.73 -17.58 11.54
CA GLY A 45 8.39 -18.96 11.93
C GLY A 45 8.57 -19.99 10.79
N MET A 46 8.30 -21.25 11.09
CA MET A 46 8.47 -22.39 10.17
C MET A 46 7.27 -22.55 9.21
N GLU A 47 6.18 -21.82 9.40
CA GLU A 47 4.95 -21.99 8.62
C GLU A 47 4.96 -21.28 7.26
N GLY A 48 6.02 -20.52 6.92
CA GLY A 48 6.19 -19.88 5.61
C GLY A 48 5.08 -18.89 5.25
N LYS A 49 4.45 -18.25 6.23
CA LYS A 49 3.40 -17.26 6.00
C LYS A 49 4.00 -15.95 5.47
N PHE A 50 3.30 -15.36 4.51
CA PHE A 50 3.68 -14.08 3.93
C PHE A 50 2.65 -13.01 4.23
N ILE A 51 3.12 -11.78 4.41
CA ILE A 51 2.30 -10.58 4.55
C ILE A 51 2.65 -9.58 3.46
N ALA A 52 1.66 -8.83 3.01
CA ALA A 52 1.87 -7.72 2.09
C ALA A 52 1.81 -6.40 2.85
N ASN A 53 2.91 -5.64 2.84
CA ASN A 53 2.91 -4.27 3.31
C ASN A 53 2.70 -3.34 2.12
N VAL A 54 1.55 -2.65 2.10
CA VAL A 54 1.12 -1.75 1.03
C VAL A 54 0.19 -0.69 1.61
N CYS A 55 0.08 0.45 0.94
CA CYS A 55 -0.83 1.53 1.35
C CYS A 55 -2.27 0.99 1.51
N VAL A 56 -2.88 1.29 2.66
CA VAL A 56 -4.25 0.88 2.99
C VAL A 56 -5.31 1.89 2.54
N ALA A 57 -4.94 2.85 1.71
CA ALA A 57 -5.83 3.88 1.18
C ALA A 57 -6.62 4.64 2.26
N CYS A 58 -5.92 5.20 3.26
CA CYS A 58 -6.53 6.02 4.31
C CYS A 58 -7.48 7.06 3.70
N ARG A 59 -8.68 7.22 4.28
CA ARG A 59 -9.74 8.08 3.72
C ARG A 59 -9.88 9.40 4.48
N ASP A 60 -10.12 9.32 5.77
CA ASP A 60 -10.46 10.48 6.59
C ASP A 60 -9.17 11.19 7.05
N GLU A 61 -8.33 10.47 7.78
CA GLU A 61 -7.02 10.94 8.18
C GLU A 61 -5.96 10.34 7.26
N ARG A 62 -5.10 11.19 6.73
CA ARG A 62 -3.97 10.80 5.87
C ARG A 62 -2.65 11.26 6.50
N PRO A 63 -2.16 10.58 7.55
CA PRO A 63 -1.03 11.07 8.34
C PRO A 63 0.22 11.35 7.49
N CYS A 64 0.48 10.56 6.44
CA CYS A 64 1.59 10.81 5.53
C CYS A 64 1.45 12.12 4.74
N MET A 65 0.22 12.57 4.45
CA MET A 65 -0.05 13.85 3.81
C MET A 65 0.07 15.00 4.82
N GLU A 66 -0.47 14.82 6.03
CA GLU A 66 -0.50 15.84 7.08
C GLU A 66 0.91 16.24 7.55
N VAL A 67 1.84 15.27 7.61
CA VAL A 67 3.23 15.53 7.99
C VAL A 67 4.10 16.08 6.86
N CYS A 68 3.56 16.23 5.65
CA CYS A 68 4.31 16.70 4.48
C CYS A 68 4.44 18.22 4.49
N PRO A 69 5.62 18.81 4.76
CA PRO A 69 5.78 20.25 4.91
C PRO A 69 5.69 21.00 3.57
N SER A 70 5.97 20.32 2.45
CA SER A 70 5.95 20.93 1.12
C SER A 70 4.60 20.77 0.39
N GLY A 71 3.63 20.04 0.99
CA GLY A 71 2.37 19.75 0.32
C GLY A 71 2.49 18.85 -0.92
N ALA A 72 3.61 18.13 -1.07
CA ALA A 72 3.84 17.24 -2.20
C ALA A 72 2.90 16.02 -2.23
N LEU A 73 2.21 15.73 -1.13
CA LEU A 73 1.21 14.67 -1.05
C LEU A 73 -0.19 15.29 -1.01
N THR A 74 -1.02 14.92 -1.96
CA THR A 74 -2.43 15.34 -2.01
C THR A 74 -3.36 14.15 -1.89
N ALA A 75 -4.59 14.42 -1.47
CA ALA A 75 -5.61 13.39 -1.32
C ALA A 75 -5.95 12.75 -2.67
N ARG A 76 -5.93 11.40 -2.72
CA ARG A 76 -6.40 10.64 -3.87
C ARG A 76 -7.90 10.38 -3.72
N GLU A 77 -8.64 10.45 -4.83
CA GLU A 77 -10.02 9.99 -4.89
C GLU A 77 -10.08 8.48 -4.53
N GLY A 78 -10.97 8.10 -3.63
CA GLY A 78 -11.09 6.73 -3.14
C GLY A 78 -10.21 6.38 -1.96
N GLY A 79 -9.32 7.27 -1.54
CA GLY A 79 -8.40 7.06 -0.42
C GLY A 79 -6.95 6.91 -0.85
N GLY A 80 -6.06 7.09 0.11
CA GLY A 80 -4.63 7.20 -0.15
C GLY A 80 -4.22 8.58 -0.63
N VAL A 81 -3.04 8.69 -1.20
CA VAL A 81 -2.43 9.95 -1.60
C VAL A 81 -1.81 9.87 -3.00
N VAL A 82 -1.68 11.01 -3.64
CA VAL A 82 -0.92 11.21 -4.88
C VAL A 82 0.34 12.01 -4.56
N LEU A 83 1.46 11.60 -5.09
CA LEU A 83 2.74 12.30 -4.97
C LEU A 83 2.95 13.24 -6.17
N HIS A 84 3.24 14.49 -5.87
CA HIS A 84 3.74 15.49 -6.82
C HIS A 84 5.26 15.57 -6.69
N ASN A 85 5.96 14.98 -7.64
CA ASN A 85 7.42 14.83 -7.60
C ASN A 85 8.16 16.18 -7.57
N ASP A 86 7.65 17.16 -8.29
CA ASP A 86 8.18 18.52 -8.41
C ASP A 86 8.11 19.32 -7.08
N LEU A 87 7.18 19.00 -6.22
CA LEU A 87 7.00 19.62 -4.90
C LEU A 87 7.75 18.89 -3.78
N CYS A 88 8.24 17.68 -4.05
CA CYS A 88 8.85 16.86 -3.01
C CYS A 88 10.27 17.33 -2.67
N ILE A 89 10.50 17.70 -1.43
CA ILE A 89 11.81 18.10 -0.90
C ILE A 89 12.61 16.95 -0.29
N SER A 90 12.16 15.71 -0.47
CA SER A 90 12.85 14.47 -0.02
C SER A 90 13.12 14.39 1.49
N CYS A 91 12.32 15.04 2.30
CA CYS A 91 12.49 15.10 3.77
C CYS A 91 12.15 13.79 4.51
N ARG A 92 11.57 12.80 3.84
CA ARG A 92 11.19 11.47 4.34
C ARG A 92 10.15 11.43 5.47
N ARG A 93 9.63 12.53 5.95
CA ARG A 93 8.62 12.58 7.03
C ARG A 93 7.37 11.75 6.75
N CYS A 94 6.98 11.62 5.50
CA CYS A 94 5.84 10.79 5.09
C CYS A 94 6.05 9.29 5.42
N GLY A 95 7.29 8.81 5.45
CA GLY A 95 7.64 7.47 5.90
C GLY A 95 7.36 7.28 7.38
N ASP A 96 7.82 8.23 8.20
CA ASP A 96 7.64 8.21 9.66
C ASP A 96 6.16 8.41 10.05
N GLY A 97 5.43 9.24 9.27
CA GLY A 97 4.02 9.50 9.49
C GLY A 97 3.07 8.39 9.03
N CYS A 98 3.55 7.36 8.32
CA CYS A 98 2.67 6.29 7.84
C CYS A 98 2.47 5.22 8.92
N PRO A 99 1.24 5.05 9.47
CA PRO A 99 1.00 4.11 10.58
C PRO A 99 1.22 2.64 10.21
N VAL A 100 1.13 2.31 8.91
CA VAL A 100 1.38 0.95 8.40
C VAL A 100 2.76 0.80 7.76
N GLY A 101 3.58 1.85 7.75
CA GLY A 101 4.93 1.82 7.17
C GLY A 101 4.95 1.50 5.67
N ALA A 102 3.94 1.95 4.92
CA ALA A 102 3.78 1.64 3.49
C ALA A 102 4.26 2.77 2.56
N VAL A 103 5.12 3.63 3.05
CA VAL A 103 5.90 4.59 2.27
C VAL A 103 7.33 4.10 2.24
N PHE A 104 7.81 3.73 1.06
CA PHE A 104 9.14 3.16 0.90
C PHE A 104 10.08 4.15 0.24
N PHE A 105 11.37 3.91 0.39
CA PHE A 105 12.44 4.66 -0.28
C PHE A 105 13.41 3.64 -0.88
N ALA A 106 13.84 3.87 -2.10
CA ALA A 106 14.94 3.12 -2.71
C ALA A 106 16.27 3.79 -2.33
N GLU A 107 17.35 3.02 -2.34
CA GLU A 107 18.69 3.54 -1.95
C GLU A 107 19.21 4.57 -2.94
N ASP A 108 18.83 4.41 -4.21
CA ASP A 108 19.23 5.24 -5.35
C ASP A 108 18.21 6.34 -5.70
N GLU A 109 17.11 6.45 -4.96
CA GLU A 109 16.06 7.44 -5.21
C GLU A 109 15.75 8.26 -3.96
N PHE A 110 15.56 9.56 -4.15
CA PHE A 110 15.20 10.47 -3.07
C PHE A 110 13.69 10.58 -2.85
N LEU A 111 12.90 10.21 -3.86
CA LEU A 111 11.45 10.33 -3.83
C LEU A 111 10.81 9.14 -3.10
N PRO A 112 9.73 9.38 -2.34
CA PRO A 112 8.98 8.29 -1.71
C PRO A 112 8.27 7.41 -2.76
N ILE A 113 8.20 6.14 -2.48
CA ILE A 113 7.50 5.13 -3.27
C ILE A 113 6.20 4.80 -2.54
N ILE A 114 5.07 5.23 -3.09
CA ILE A 114 3.75 5.07 -2.50
C ILE A 114 2.83 4.37 -3.50
N CYS A 115 1.98 3.46 -3.00
CA CYS A 115 1.04 2.73 -3.85
C CYS A 115 -0.02 3.67 -4.44
N CYS A 116 -0.14 3.68 -5.77
CA CYS A 116 -1.16 4.44 -6.51
C CYS A 116 -2.47 3.65 -6.71
N HIS A 117 -2.56 2.43 -6.21
CA HIS A 117 -3.71 1.51 -6.36
C HIS A 117 -4.08 1.24 -7.83
N CYS A 118 -3.10 1.11 -8.72
CA CYS A 118 -3.32 0.80 -10.14
C CYS A 118 -3.84 -0.63 -10.39
N GLY A 119 -3.67 -1.55 -9.43
CA GLY A 119 -4.18 -2.91 -9.50
C GLY A 119 -3.32 -3.91 -10.28
N MET A 120 -2.24 -3.48 -10.93
CA MET A 120 -1.43 -4.37 -11.76
C MET A 120 -0.84 -5.55 -10.97
N CYS A 121 -0.44 -5.33 -9.72
CA CYS A 121 0.03 -6.41 -8.84
C CYS A 121 -1.07 -7.46 -8.54
N ALA A 122 -2.35 -7.07 -8.53
CA ALA A 122 -3.46 -8.00 -8.38
C ALA A 122 -3.70 -8.80 -9.66
N VAL A 123 -3.67 -8.13 -10.83
CA VAL A 123 -3.85 -8.78 -12.14
C VAL A 123 -2.82 -9.89 -12.38
N TYR A 124 -1.58 -9.63 -12.00
CA TYR A 124 -0.46 -10.58 -12.22
C TYR A 124 -0.19 -11.53 -11.04
N CYS A 125 -1.03 -11.52 -10.00
CA CYS A 125 -0.87 -12.46 -8.89
C CYS A 125 -1.39 -13.85 -9.27
N PRO A 126 -0.53 -14.88 -9.44
CA PRO A 126 -0.97 -16.20 -9.89
C PRO A 126 -1.83 -16.94 -8.83
N HIS A 127 -1.81 -16.49 -7.59
CA HIS A 127 -2.53 -17.10 -6.46
C HIS A 127 -3.69 -16.24 -5.97
N GLU A 128 -4.04 -15.16 -6.70
CA GLU A 128 -5.15 -14.26 -6.35
C GLU A 128 -5.11 -13.76 -4.89
N CYS A 129 -3.89 -13.52 -4.38
CA CYS A 129 -3.69 -13.03 -3.01
C CYS A 129 -4.08 -11.56 -2.84
N LEU A 130 -4.08 -10.83 -3.96
CA LEU A 130 -4.35 -9.41 -4.05
C LEU A 130 -5.61 -9.19 -4.88
N GLN A 131 -6.47 -8.29 -4.44
CA GLN A 131 -7.73 -8.00 -5.13
C GLN A 131 -7.97 -6.50 -5.19
N MET A 132 -8.64 -6.06 -6.24
CA MET A 132 -9.12 -4.67 -6.36
C MET A 132 -10.58 -4.60 -5.96
N GLU A 133 -10.90 -3.73 -5.03
CA GLU A 133 -12.28 -3.46 -4.62
C GLU A 133 -12.71 -2.09 -5.11
N GLU A 134 -13.90 -2.03 -5.70
CA GLU A 134 -14.52 -0.76 -6.07
C GLU A 134 -15.15 -0.12 -4.85
N VAL A 135 -14.77 1.13 -4.60
CA VAL A 135 -15.30 1.89 -3.48
C VAL A 135 -16.32 2.88 -3.99
N ASN A 136 -17.60 2.61 -3.72
CA ASN A 136 -18.67 3.55 -3.98
C ASN A 136 -18.67 4.63 -2.89
N PHE A 137 -18.57 5.90 -3.28
CA PHE A 137 -18.78 7.03 -2.41
C PHE A 137 -20.28 7.25 -2.17
N ILE A 138 -20.87 6.46 -1.29
CA ILE A 138 -22.10 6.87 -0.62
C ILE A 138 -21.62 7.41 0.73
N GLY A 139 -21.80 8.71 0.95
CA GLY A 139 -21.34 9.40 2.14
C GLY A 139 -21.80 8.70 3.42
N GLY A 140 -20.87 8.47 4.33
CA GLY A 140 -21.19 7.90 5.63
C GLY A 140 -20.07 6.98 6.13
N ALA A 141 -19.59 7.28 7.31
CA ALA A 141 -18.54 6.59 8.04
C ALA A 141 -18.75 5.07 8.12
N SER A 142 -17.63 4.34 7.93
CA SER A 142 -17.34 3.13 8.68
C SER A 142 -18.19 1.88 8.50
N ALA A 143 -17.86 1.07 7.49
CA ALA A 143 -18.11 -0.37 7.59
C ALA A 143 -16.81 -1.19 7.82
N ARG A 144 -15.64 -0.55 7.77
CA ARG A 144 -14.33 -1.24 7.80
C ARG A 144 -13.74 -1.49 9.19
N ASN A 145 -14.23 -0.76 10.21
CA ASN A 145 -13.69 -0.90 11.57
C ASN A 145 -14.31 -2.08 12.36
N GLN A 146 -15.39 -2.68 11.85
CA GLN A 146 -16.05 -3.80 12.55
C GLN A 146 -15.39 -5.16 12.28
N HIS A 147 -14.64 -5.32 11.17
CA HIS A 147 -13.99 -6.59 10.86
C HIS A 147 -12.66 -6.78 11.61
N LEU A 148 -11.89 -5.70 11.75
CA LEU A 148 -10.61 -5.73 12.50
C LEU A 148 -10.81 -5.89 14.01
N GLN A 149 -11.93 -5.41 14.56
CA GLN A 149 -12.25 -5.58 15.98
C GLN A 149 -12.75 -7.00 16.32
N LYS A 150 -13.31 -7.74 15.35
CA LYS A 150 -13.76 -9.12 15.59
C LYS A 150 -12.63 -10.14 15.61
N GLU A 151 -11.51 -9.88 14.96
CA GLU A 151 -10.35 -10.78 14.98
C GLU A 151 -9.48 -10.57 16.24
N ALA A 152 -9.39 -9.35 16.75
CA ALA A 152 -8.63 -9.04 17.97
C ALA A 152 -9.25 -9.64 19.25
N VAL A 153 -10.55 -9.93 19.26
CA VAL A 153 -11.26 -10.51 20.42
C VAL A 153 -11.23 -12.05 20.46
N ARG A 154 -10.77 -12.71 19.39
CA ARG A 154 -10.68 -14.18 19.33
C ARG A 154 -9.34 -14.76 19.79
N HIS A 155 -8.37 -13.93 20.14
CA HIS A 155 -7.03 -14.33 20.59
C HIS A 155 -6.63 -13.66 21.93
N ALA A 156 -7.62 -13.26 22.75
CA ALA A 156 -7.40 -12.85 24.14
C ALA A 156 -7.90 -13.93 25.08
#